data_c6ab3bc0c7ae70650551f94f29f05aca
#
_entry.id   c6ab3bc0c7ae70650551f94f29f05aca
#
_cell.length_a   1.000
_cell.length_b   1.000
_cell.length_c   1.000
_cell.angle_alpha   90.00
_cell.angle_beta   90.00
_cell.angle_gamma   90.00
#
_symmetry.space_group_name_H-M   'P 1'
#
loop_
_entity.id
_entity.type
_entity.pdbx_description
1 polymer ?
#
loop_
_entity_poly.entity_id
_entity_poly.type
_entity_poly.pdbx_seq_one_letter_code
_entity_poly.pdbx_strand_id
1 'polypeptide(L)'
;FFDRFATHGHPFVLKPAVSTFLLSMLGDLWSFQGRYRTLHLTWIAFFLTFVVWFNLAPLATTVKADLGLTVGQIRTVAICNVALTIPARVLIGMLLDKFGPRITYSSILVFSAIPCLLFASAQDFNQLVVARLLLSIVGAGFVIGIRMVAEWFPPKEIGLAEGIYGGWGNFGSAFSALTMVALAGFLSFSGGFELPTGAVLNWRGAIALTGIVSAVYGFFYFFNVTDTPPGKTYQRPEKTAGLEVTSMRDFWGLLGMNVPFAAILCVLCWRLGKVGFLTPSTYPLALGAVAVWFAFQTWGIIRTNRDLILGNKVYPKEDRYEFRQVAILELTYIVNFGSELAVVSMLPTFFETTFDLPKATAGILASCFAFVNLVARPAGGLISDRVGSRKNTMGFLTAGLGVGYLVMSMIKPGTFTGTTGIAVAVVITMLASFFVQSGEGATFALVPLVKRRVTGQVAGLVGAYGNVGAVTYLTIFSLLPMWMGGGGEPTP
;
A
#
# COMPACT_ATOMS: atom_id res chain seq x y z
N PHE A 1 14.66 -20.50 11.95
CA PHE A 1 14.06 -19.25 12.43
C PHE A 1 12.55 -19.32 12.44
N PHE A 2 11.92 -19.82 11.38
CA PHE A 2 10.47 -20.07 11.39
C PHE A 2 10.08 -21.15 12.42
N ASP A 3 10.98 -22.09 12.73
CA ASP A 3 10.78 -23.10 13.77
C ASP A 3 10.80 -22.52 15.21
N ARG A 4 11.42 -21.37 15.45
CA ARG A 4 11.29 -20.66 16.75
C ARG A 4 9.86 -20.17 17.05
N PHE A 5 9.00 -20.12 16.03
CA PHE A 5 7.57 -19.82 16.19
C PHE A 5 6.68 -21.05 16.16
N ALA A 6 7.26 -22.24 15.94
CA ALA A 6 6.56 -23.51 16.03
C ALA A 6 6.50 -23.93 17.52
N THR A 7 5.43 -23.63 18.19
CA THR A 7 5.06 -24.36 19.40
C THR A 7 4.46 -25.70 18.96
N HIS A 8 5.18 -26.78 19.23
CA HIS A 8 4.83 -28.19 19.15
C HIS A 8 3.55 -28.58 18.37
N GLY A 9 3.72 -29.42 17.36
CA GLY A 9 2.66 -29.96 16.52
C GLY A 9 1.60 -30.70 17.31
N HIS A 10 0.42 -30.09 17.42
CA HIS A 10 -0.82 -30.74 17.79
C HIS A 10 -1.86 -30.52 16.70
N PRO A 11 -2.74 -31.51 16.43
CA PRO A 11 -3.77 -31.38 15.42
C PRO A 11 -4.73 -30.25 15.73
N PHE A 12 -5.36 -29.73 14.68
CA PHE A 12 -6.27 -28.60 14.66
C PHE A 12 -7.47 -28.82 15.61
N VAL A 13 -7.31 -28.53 16.89
CA VAL A 13 -8.39 -28.49 17.88
C VAL A 13 -8.48 -27.07 18.41
N LEU A 14 -9.50 -26.34 18.02
CA LEU A 14 -9.88 -25.07 18.63
C LEU A 14 -10.17 -25.32 20.13
N LYS A 15 -9.21 -24.99 21.01
CA LYS A 15 -9.41 -25.09 22.44
C LYS A 15 -10.53 -24.13 22.89
N PRO A 16 -11.41 -24.51 23.85
CA PRO A 16 -12.50 -23.65 24.36
C PRO A 16 -12.04 -22.28 24.89
N ALA A 17 -10.78 -22.15 25.33
CA ALA A 17 -10.15 -20.89 25.72
C ALA A 17 -10.02 -19.87 24.55
N VAL A 18 -10.16 -20.30 23.30
CA VAL A 18 -10.04 -19.42 22.10
C VAL A 18 -11.28 -18.55 21.94
N SER A 19 -12.48 -19.07 22.21
CA SER A 19 -13.74 -18.33 22.05
C SER A 19 -13.86 -17.22 23.10
N THR A 20 -13.52 -17.49 24.35
CA THR A 20 -13.59 -16.50 25.44
C THR A 20 -12.57 -15.39 25.24
N PHE A 21 -11.37 -15.71 24.77
CA PHE A 21 -10.35 -14.72 24.48
C PHE A 21 -10.70 -13.87 23.24
N LEU A 22 -11.27 -14.44 22.19
CA LEU A 22 -11.74 -13.70 21.03
C LEU A 22 -12.87 -12.74 21.41
N LEU A 23 -13.81 -13.18 22.25
CA LEU A 23 -14.90 -12.34 22.72
C LEU A 23 -14.38 -11.20 23.61
N SER A 24 -13.39 -11.44 24.48
CA SER A 24 -12.77 -10.37 25.27
C SER A 24 -12.00 -9.39 24.41
N MET A 25 -11.20 -9.86 23.44
CA MET A 25 -10.49 -8.97 22.50
C MET A 25 -11.43 -8.14 21.62
N LEU A 26 -12.53 -8.73 21.15
CA LEU A 26 -13.54 -8.00 20.39
C LEU A 26 -14.27 -6.99 21.27
N GLY A 27 -14.52 -7.30 22.53
CA GLY A 27 -15.06 -6.35 23.52
C GLY A 27 -14.11 -5.19 23.80
N ASP A 28 -12.83 -5.51 24.04
CA ASP A 28 -11.78 -4.51 24.27
C ASP A 28 -11.51 -3.63 23.04
N LEU A 29 -11.69 -4.17 21.83
CA LEU A 29 -11.54 -3.40 20.59
C LEU A 29 -12.44 -2.16 20.57
N TRP A 30 -13.62 -2.22 21.16
CA TRP A 30 -14.57 -1.09 21.23
C TRP A 30 -14.36 -0.18 22.44
N SER A 31 -13.38 -0.51 23.34
CA SER A 31 -13.15 0.27 24.57
C SER A 31 -12.61 1.68 24.33
N PHE A 32 -11.97 1.95 23.21
CA PHE A 32 -11.27 3.21 22.88
C PHE A 32 -10.30 3.68 24.00
N GLN A 33 -9.68 2.73 24.71
CA GLN A 33 -8.74 2.99 25.82
C GLN A 33 -7.38 2.34 25.58
N GLY A 34 -6.34 2.86 26.21
CA GLY A 34 -4.99 2.31 26.18
C GLY A 34 -4.47 2.03 24.77
N ARG A 35 -4.02 0.80 24.53
CA ARG A 35 -3.48 0.36 23.22
C ARG A 35 -4.52 0.41 22.09
N TYR A 36 -5.78 0.13 22.37
CA TYR A 36 -6.85 0.18 21.36
C TYR A 36 -7.16 1.61 20.92
N ARG A 37 -7.09 2.59 21.84
CA ARG A 37 -7.18 4.01 21.46
C ARG A 37 -6.09 4.38 20.46
N THR A 38 -4.85 3.96 20.71
CA THR A 38 -3.72 4.22 19.80
C THR A 38 -3.94 3.51 18.47
N LEU A 39 -4.43 2.26 18.47
CA LEU A 39 -4.77 1.52 17.25
C LEU A 39 -5.82 2.29 16.42
N HIS A 40 -6.91 2.74 17.06
CA HIS A 40 -7.99 3.48 16.37
C HIS A 40 -7.49 4.80 15.79
N LEU A 41 -6.76 5.58 16.55
CA LEU A 41 -6.19 6.83 16.02
C LEU A 41 -5.22 6.56 14.87
N THR A 42 -4.48 5.45 14.92
CA THR A 42 -3.49 5.11 13.90
C THR A 42 -4.12 4.57 12.62
N TRP A 43 -5.17 3.72 12.68
CA TRP A 43 -5.83 3.28 11.46
C TRP A 43 -6.64 4.41 10.80
N ILE A 44 -7.19 5.37 11.58
CA ILE A 44 -7.83 6.57 11.01
C ILE A 44 -6.79 7.44 10.29
N ALA A 45 -5.57 7.58 10.83
CA ALA A 45 -4.47 8.25 10.13
C ALA A 45 -4.17 7.57 8.78
N PHE A 46 -4.11 6.23 8.77
CA PHE A 46 -3.91 5.47 7.54
C PHE A 46 -5.08 5.62 6.56
N PHE A 47 -6.30 5.54 7.05
CA PHE A 47 -7.52 5.76 6.27
C PHE A 47 -7.48 7.12 5.56
N LEU A 48 -7.14 8.20 6.27
CA LEU A 48 -7.05 9.53 5.68
C LEU A 48 -5.94 9.63 4.64
N THR A 49 -4.77 9.03 4.88
CA THR A 49 -3.71 8.99 3.85
C THR A 49 -4.17 8.26 2.60
N PHE A 50 -5.00 7.21 2.73
CA PHE A 50 -5.55 6.49 1.58
C PHE A 50 -6.69 7.23 0.88
N VAL A 51 -7.54 7.93 1.61
CA VAL A 51 -8.51 8.86 0.99
C VAL A 51 -7.78 9.88 0.13
N VAL A 52 -6.73 10.52 0.67
CA VAL A 52 -5.90 11.48 -0.06
C VAL A 52 -5.18 10.82 -1.25
N TRP A 53 -4.63 9.64 -1.08
CA TRP A 53 -3.87 8.94 -2.11
C TRP A 53 -4.75 8.52 -3.30
N PHE A 54 -6.02 8.18 -3.06
CA PHE A 54 -6.97 7.73 -4.08
C PHE A 54 -8.01 8.78 -4.50
N ASN A 55 -7.91 10.04 -4.06
CA ASN A 55 -8.90 11.09 -4.30
C ASN A 55 -9.14 11.47 -5.77
N LEU A 56 -8.20 11.19 -6.66
CA LEU A 56 -8.33 11.48 -8.10
C LEU A 56 -9.19 10.45 -8.82
N ALA A 57 -9.07 9.17 -8.50
CA ALA A 57 -9.64 8.09 -9.30
C ALA A 57 -11.13 8.28 -9.64
N PRO A 58 -12.02 8.62 -8.68
CA PRO A 58 -13.43 8.87 -8.97
C PRO A 58 -13.72 10.14 -9.77
N LEU A 59 -12.79 11.09 -9.76
CA LEU A 59 -12.92 12.41 -10.43
C LEU A 59 -12.11 12.49 -11.73
N ALA A 60 -11.44 11.41 -12.13
CA ALA A 60 -10.51 11.41 -13.26
C ALA A 60 -11.15 11.85 -14.57
N THR A 61 -12.39 11.44 -14.83
CA THR A 61 -13.15 11.85 -16.03
C THR A 61 -13.50 13.34 -16.02
N THR A 62 -13.86 13.87 -14.85
CA THR A 62 -14.15 15.30 -14.67
C THR A 62 -12.89 16.14 -14.87
N VAL A 63 -11.77 15.75 -14.23
CA VAL A 63 -10.47 16.42 -14.38
C VAL A 63 -9.98 16.37 -15.83
N LYS A 64 -10.16 15.21 -16.51
CA LYS A 64 -9.85 15.07 -17.93
C LYS A 64 -10.64 16.05 -18.78
N ALA A 65 -11.95 16.19 -18.55
CA ALA A 65 -12.83 17.07 -19.31
C ALA A 65 -12.52 18.55 -19.04
N ASP A 66 -12.35 18.94 -17.77
CA ASP A 66 -12.07 20.32 -17.37
C ASP A 66 -10.75 20.88 -17.96
N LEU A 67 -9.71 20.02 -17.99
CA LEU A 67 -8.39 20.43 -18.48
C LEU A 67 -8.08 19.99 -19.93
N GLY A 68 -9.07 19.42 -20.63
CA GLY A 68 -8.90 18.98 -22.04
C GLY A 68 -7.84 17.90 -22.23
N LEU A 69 -7.63 17.01 -21.25
CA LEU A 69 -6.57 16.01 -21.27
C LEU A 69 -6.90 14.84 -22.19
N THR A 70 -5.88 14.26 -22.81
CA THR A 70 -6.00 12.98 -23.54
C THR A 70 -6.16 11.82 -22.55
N VAL A 71 -6.64 10.68 -23.05
CA VAL A 71 -6.73 9.43 -22.26
C VAL A 71 -5.36 8.99 -21.77
N GLY A 72 -4.31 9.12 -22.61
CA GLY A 72 -2.93 8.81 -22.22
C GLY A 72 -2.42 9.68 -21.08
N GLN A 73 -2.74 10.99 -21.10
CA GLN A 73 -2.33 11.94 -20.07
C GLN A 73 -2.98 11.63 -18.70
N ILE A 74 -4.30 11.41 -18.65
CA ILE A 74 -4.97 11.10 -17.38
C ILE A 74 -4.53 9.75 -16.80
N ARG A 75 -4.25 8.75 -17.64
CA ARG A 75 -3.64 7.47 -17.22
C ARG A 75 -2.25 7.68 -16.64
N THR A 76 -1.46 8.55 -17.24
CA THR A 76 -0.12 8.88 -16.70
C THR A 76 -0.21 9.53 -15.33
N VAL A 77 -1.14 10.47 -15.14
CA VAL A 77 -1.39 11.06 -13.81
C VAL A 77 -1.77 9.98 -12.79
N ALA A 78 -2.56 8.98 -13.19
CA ALA A 78 -2.90 7.84 -12.33
C ALA A 78 -1.66 6.97 -11.97
N ILE A 79 -0.75 6.71 -12.93
CA ILE A 79 0.49 5.97 -12.67
C ILE A 79 1.43 6.75 -11.75
N CYS A 80 1.49 8.06 -11.87
CA CYS A 80 2.28 8.93 -10.98
C CYS A 80 1.88 8.76 -9.51
N ASN A 81 0.67 8.27 -9.24
CA ASN A 81 0.21 8.02 -7.87
C ASN A 81 1.06 7.01 -7.08
N VAL A 82 1.67 6.04 -7.75
CA VAL A 82 2.48 5.00 -7.09
C VAL A 82 3.99 5.22 -7.25
N ALA A 83 4.39 6.17 -8.08
CA ALA A 83 5.75 6.36 -8.54
C ALA A 83 6.74 6.66 -7.41
N LEU A 84 6.58 7.81 -6.75
CA LEU A 84 7.47 8.20 -5.66
C LEU A 84 7.11 7.53 -4.33
N THR A 85 6.03 6.75 -4.27
CA THR A 85 5.71 5.94 -3.08
C THR A 85 6.81 4.91 -2.81
N ILE A 86 7.47 4.38 -3.86
CA ILE A 86 8.56 3.42 -3.72
C ILE A 86 9.73 4.02 -2.92
N PRO A 87 10.42 5.08 -3.39
CA PRO A 87 11.49 5.71 -2.63
C PRO A 87 11.00 6.30 -1.31
N ALA A 88 9.77 6.82 -1.27
CA ALA A 88 9.19 7.39 -0.05
C ALA A 88 9.03 6.36 1.06
N ARG A 89 8.54 5.15 0.77
CA ARG A 89 8.42 4.08 1.78
C ARG A 89 9.76 3.71 2.40
N VAL A 90 10.81 3.64 1.59
CA VAL A 90 12.17 3.36 2.09
C VAL A 90 12.66 4.50 2.98
N LEU A 91 12.55 5.75 2.53
CA LEU A 91 12.96 6.93 3.31
C LEU A 91 12.15 7.09 4.58
N ILE A 92 10.82 6.96 4.50
CA ILE A 92 9.93 7.05 5.67
C ILE A 92 10.25 5.94 6.66
N GLY A 93 10.58 4.73 6.23
CA GLY A 93 11.04 3.64 7.11
C GLY A 93 12.27 4.03 7.93
N MET A 94 13.25 4.70 7.30
CA MET A 94 14.46 5.21 7.98
C MET A 94 14.12 6.34 8.96
N LEU A 95 13.29 7.31 8.53
CA LEU A 95 12.84 8.43 9.37
C LEU A 95 12.02 7.96 10.56
N LEU A 96 11.17 6.97 10.34
CA LEU A 96 10.33 6.33 11.34
C LEU A 96 11.17 5.70 12.46
N ASP A 97 12.18 4.93 12.12
CA ASP A 97 13.08 4.32 13.11
C ASP A 97 13.91 5.37 13.86
N LYS A 98 14.20 6.53 13.22
CA LYS A 98 14.94 7.64 13.83
C LYS A 98 14.09 8.52 14.74
N PHE A 99 12.94 8.98 14.27
CA PHE A 99 12.12 10.01 14.93
C PHE A 99 10.92 9.47 15.70
N GLY A 100 10.52 8.23 15.43
CA GLY A 100 9.34 7.58 16.00
C GLY A 100 8.07 7.80 15.17
N PRO A 101 7.06 6.94 15.39
CA PRO A 101 5.84 6.93 14.58
C PRO A 101 4.96 8.17 14.77
N ARG A 102 4.91 8.75 15.96
CA ARG A 102 4.09 9.94 16.25
C ARG A 102 4.47 11.12 15.36
N ILE A 103 5.73 11.51 15.37
CA ILE A 103 6.24 12.65 14.59
C ILE A 103 6.13 12.34 13.10
N THR A 104 6.56 11.15 12.68
CA THR A 104 6.60 10.76 11.26
C THR A 104 5.21 10.73 10.66
N TYR A 105 4.20 10.20 11.39
CA TYR A 105 2.83 10.16 10.89
C TYR A 105 2.20 11.56 10.83
N SER A 106 2.34 12.32 11.89
CA SER A 106 1.84 13.71 11.90
C SER A 106 2.44 14.53 10.76
N SER A 107 3.74 14.38 10.50
CA SER A 107 4.42 15.09 9.42
C SER A 107 3.87 14.74 8.04
N ILE A 108 3.62 13.44 7.75
CA ILE A 108 3.10 13.04 6.42
C ILE A 108 1.64 13.45 6.23
N LEU A 109 0.84 13.43 7.30
CA LEU A 109 -0.54 13.90 7.28
C LEU A 109 -0.62 15.41 7.01
N VAL A 110 0.19 16.20 7.71
CA VAL A 110 0.27 17.66 7.48
C VAL A 110 0.84 17.96 6.09
N PHE A 111 1.90 17.26 5.69
CA PHE A 111 2.49 17.41 4.36
C PHE A 111 1.47 17.18 3.24
N SER A 112 0.51 16.27 3.42
CA SER A 112 -0.46 15.91 2.39
C SER A 112 -1.32 17.09 1.88
N ALA A 113 -1.50 18.14 2.70
CA ALA A 113 -2.21 19.34 2.29
C ALA A 113 -1.50 20.07 1.15
N ILE A 114 -0.16 20.11 1.16
CA ILE A 114 0.62 20.84 0.15
C ILE A 114 0.37 20.25 -1.26
N PRO A 115 0.61 18.97 -1.53
CA PRO A 115 0.35 18.42 -2.86
C PRO A 115 -1.13 18.41 -3.23
N CYS A 116 -2.08 18.30 -2.29
CA CYS A 116 -3.50 18.42 -2.58
C CYS A 116 -3.87 19.82 -3.04
N LEU A 117 -3.35 20.87 -2.41
CA LEU A 117 -3.57 22.25 -2.82
C LEU A 117 -2.91 22.54 -4.17
N LEU A 118 -1.68 22.07 -4.40
CA LEU A 118 -1.01 22.16 -5.69
C LEU A 118 -1.81 21.47 -6.79
N PHE A 119 -2.36 20.27 -6.51
CA PHE A 119 -3.20 19.55 -7.46
C PHE A 119 -4.50 20.31 -7.76
N ALA A 120 -5.15 20.83 -6.73
CA ALA A 120 -6.37 21.61 -6.87
C ALA A 120 -6.16 22.93 -7.64
N SER A 121 -4.98 23.54 -7.57
CA SER A 121 -4.62 24.77 -8.30
C SER A 121 -4.11 24.54 -9.71
N ALA A 122 -3.86 23.28 -10.12
CA ALA A 122 -3.29 22.94 -11.42
C ALA A 122 -4.17 23.40 -12.59
N GLN A 123 -3.53 23.99 -13.62
CA GLN A 123 -4.18 24.50 -14.83
C GLN A 123 -3.83 23.68 -16.08
N ASP A 124 -2.81 22.84 -16.01
CA ASP A 124 -2.33 22.04 -17.12
C ASP A 124 -1.83 20.67 -16.68
N PHE A 125 -1.53 19.82 -17.68
CA PHE A 125 -1.03 18.45 -17.48
C PHE A 125 0.26 18.38 -16.65
N ASN A 126 1.21 19.29 -16.90
CA ASN A 126 2.51 19.24 -16.24
C ASN A 126 2.39 19.54 -14.74
N GLN A 127 1.58 20.56 -14.39
CA GLN A 127 1.29 20.88 -13.00
C GLN A 127 0.59 19.74 -12.28
N LEU A 128 -0.38 19.07 -12.94
CA LEU A 128 -1.03 17.88 -12.39
C LEU A 128 -0.03 16.75 -12.11
N VAL A 129 0.88 16.47 -13.06
CA VAL A 129 1.90 15.42 -12.90
C VAL A 129 2.80 15.73 -11.72
N VAL A 130 3.32 16.97 -11.62
CA VAL A 130 4.19 17.37 -10.51
C VAL A 130 3.47 17.24 -9.16
N ALA A 131 2.25 17.78 -9.07
CA ALA A 131 1.46 17.70 -7.84
C ALA A 131 1.15 16.23 -7.48
N ARG A 132 0.86 15.38 -8.47
CA ARG A 132 0.55 13.95 -8.25
C ARG A 132 1.77 13.14 -7.84
N LEU A 133 2.94 13.42 -8.41
CA LEU A 133 4.19 12.82 -7.96
C LEU A 133 4.47 13.14 -6.49
N LEU A 134 4.33 14.41 -6.07
CA LEU A 134 4.48 14.81 -4.67
C LEU A 134 3.43 14.12 -3.78
N LEU A 135 2.17 14.05 -4.23
CA LEU A 135 1.09 13.43 -3.48
C LEU A 135 1.32 11.92 -3.30
N SER A 136 2.00 11.25 -4.24
CA SER A 136 2.32 9.83 -4.15
C SER A 136 3.16 9.47 -2.92
N ILE A 137 3.92 10.44 -2.35
CA ILE A 137 4.68 10.27 -1.11
C ILE A 137 3.77 9.90 0.07
N VAL A 138 2.53 10.38 0.07
CA VAL A 138 1.53 10.13 1.14
C VAL A 138 1.20 8.62 1.26
N GLY A 139 1.32 7.86 0.18
CA GLY A 139 1.18 6.40 0.18
C GLY A 139 2.22 5.66 1.06
N ALA A 140 3.26 6.36 1.53
CA ALA A 140 4.20 5.84 2.51
C ALA A 140 3.64 5.83 3.95
N GLY A 141 2.50 6.47 4.22
CA GLY A 141 1.86 6.49 5.55
C GLY A 141 1.60 5.08 6.11
N PHE A 142 1.32 4.10 5.25
CA PHE A 142 1.09 2.72 5.64
C PHE A 142 2.19 2.14 6.55
N VAL A 143 3.46 2.34 6.20
CA VAL A 143 4.59 1.72 6.94
C VAL A 143 4.75 2.28 8.36
N ILE A 144 4.23 3.47 8.62
CA ILE A 144 4.38 4.15 9.91
C ILE A 144 3.56 3.45 11.00
N GLY A 145 2.32 3.11 10.70
CA GLY A 145 1.45 2.46 11.66
C GLY A 145 1.87 1.03 11.99
N ILE A 146 2.54 0.33 11.07
CA ILE A 146 3.15 -0.98 11.35
C ILE A 146 4.12 -0.88 12.54
N ARG A 147 4.95 0.14 12.58
CA ARG A 147 5.85 0.36 13.71
C ARG A 147 5.08 0.77 14.98
N MET A 148 4.06 1.63 14.85
CA MET A 148 3.22 2.05 15.98
C MET A 148 2.54 0.85 16.64
N VAL A 149 1.88 0.01 15.84
CA VAL A 149 1.20 -1.20 16.33
C VAL A 149 2.21 -2.15 17.00
N ALA A 150 3.39 -2.34 16.38
CA ALA A 150 4.45 -3.16 16.95
C ALA A 150 4.93 -2.69 18.31
N GLU A 151 4.92 -1.38 18.59
CA GLU A 151 5.31 -0.85 19.91
C GLU A 151 4.22 -1.06 20.98
N TRP A 152 2.95 -1.04 20.58
CA TRP A 152 1.82 -1.10 21.52
C TRP A 152 1.27 -2.50 21.78
N PHE A 153 1.42 -3.43 20.80
CA PHE A 153 0.85 -4.78 20.91
C PHE A 153 1.90 -5.85 21.16
N PRO A 154 1.55 -6.90 21.96
CA PRO A 154 2.43 -8.03 22.17
C PRO A 154 2.48 -8.94 20.94
N PRO A 155 3.55 -9.75 20.76
CA PRO A 155 3.71 -10.64 19.59
C PRO A 155 2.56 -11.61 19.33
N LYS A 156 1.77 -11.96 20.35
CA LYS A 156 0.63 -12.90 20.25
C LYS A 156 -0.63 -12.26 19.66
N GLU A 157 -0.71 -10.94 19.61
CA GLU A 157 -1.87 -10.16 19.17
C GLU A 157 -1.52 -9.23 18.01
N ILE A 158 -0.25 -9.21 17.61
CA ILE A 158 0.26 -8.24 16.63
C ILE A 158 -0.36 -8.45 15.25
N GLY A 159 -0.64 -9.68 14.88
CA GLY A 159 -1.24 -9.99 13.57
C GLY A 159 -2.64 -9.44 13.43
N LEU A 160 -3.51 -9.64 14.43
CA LEU A 160 -4.85 -9.06 14.43
C LEU A 160 -4.80 -7.54 14.43
N ALA A 161 -3.95 -6.93 15.28
CA ALA A 161 -3.83 -5.48 15.36
C ALA A 161 -3.31 -4.87 14.06
N GLU A 162 -2.29 -5.48 13.42
CA GLU A 162 -1.79 -5.08 12.09
C GLU A 162 -2.84 -5.28 10.99
N GLY A 163 -3.60 -6.37 11.07
CA GLY A 163 -4.71 -6.65 10.16
C GLY A 163 -5.81 -5.59 10.25
N ILE A 164 -6.20 -5.17 11.45
CA ILE A 164 -7.16 -4.08 11.68
C ILE A 164 -6.59 -2.76 11.16
N TYR A 165 -5.38 -2.42 11.54
CA TYR A 165 -4.69 -1.22 11.06
C TYR A 165 -4.67 -1.18 9.52
N GLY A 166 -4.18 -2.25 8.90
CA GLY A 166 -4.02 -2.35 7.46
C GLY A 166 -5.36 -2.40 6.72
N GLY A 167 -6.31 -3.22 7.19
CA GLY A 167 -7.60 -3.43 6.52
C GLY A 167 -8.53 -2.22 6.63
N TRP A 168 -8.69 -1.68 7.84
CA TRP A 168 -9.57 -0.53 8.05
C TRP A 168 -8.96 0.76 7.49
N GLY A 169 -7.64 0.91 7.53
CA GLY A 169 -6.98 2.03 6.88
C GLY A 169 -7.06 1.96 5.35
N ASN A 170 -6.84 0.79 4.75
CA ASN A 170 -6.93 0.58 3.29
C ASN A 170 -8.36 0.86 2.75
N PHE A 171 -9.39 0.68 3.58
CA PHE A 171 -10.76 1.04 3.25
C PHE A 171 -10.91 2.52 2.83
N GLY A 172 -9.96 3.40 3.18
CA GLY A 172 -9.92 4.78 2.70
C GLY A 172 -9.96 4.91 1.18
N SER A 173 -9.41 3.94 0.43
CA SER A 173 -9.49 3.90 -1.03
C SER A 173 -10.92 3.67 -1.54
N ALA A 174 -11.63 2.70 -0.96
CA ALA A 174 -13.03 2.43 -1.28
C ALA A 174 -13.94 3.59 -0.85
N PHE A 175 -13.70 4.17 0.34
CA PHE A 175 -14.42 5.34 0.82
C PHE A 175 -14.24 6.53 -0.13
N SER A 176 -13.02 6.78 -0.62
CA SER A 176 -12.75 7.80 -1.63
C SER A 176 -13.56 7.55 -2.90
N ALA A 177 -13.56 6.30 -3.40
CA ALA A 177 -14.31 5.93 -4.60
C ALA A 177 -15.82 6.21 -4.48
N LEU A 178 -16.39 6.00 -3.30
CA LEU A 178 -17.82 6.18 -3.04
C LEU A 178 -18.20 7.65 -2.78
N THR A 179 -17.33 8.43 -2.19
CA THR A 179 -17.71 9.73 -1.61
C THR A 179 -17.19 10.94 -2.37
N MET A 180 -16.10 10.83 -3.15
CA MET A 180 -15.45 11.99 -3.76
C MET A 180 -16.33 12.70 -4.79
N VAL A 181 -17.12 11.96 -5.58
CA VAL A 181 -18.06 12.56 -6.55
C VAL A 181 -19.18 13.32 -5.82
N ALA A 182 -19.74 12.73 -4.77
CA ALA A 182 -20.76 13.38 -3.94
C ALA A 182 -20.20 14.63 -3.24
N LEU A 183 -18.96 14.56 -2.74
CA LEU A 183 -18.28 15.69 -2.13
C LEU A 183 -18.04 16.84 -3.14
N ALA A 184 -17.61 16.49 -4.37
CA ALA A 184 -17.43 17.48 -5.43
C ALA A 184 -18.75 18.14 -5.84
N GLY A 185 -19.85 17.37 -5.86
CA GLY A 185 -21.21 17.89 -6.08
C GLY A 185 -21.68 18.78 -4.92
N PHE A 186 -21.45 18.36 -3.68
CA PHE A 186 -21.78 19.17 -2.50
C PHE A 186 -21.06 20.53 -2.50
N LEU A 187 -19.80 20.58 -2.93
CA LEU A 187 -19.00 21.79 -3.01
C LEU A 187 -19.25 22.64 -4.25
N SER A 188 -20.21 22.28 -5.12
CA SER A 188 -20.53 23.01 -6.36
C SER A 188 -21.01 24.46 -6.12
N PHE A 189 -21.52 24.76 -4.93
CA PHE A 189 -21.91 26.11 -4.55
C PHE A 189 -20.76 27.13 -4.57
N SER A 190 -19.51 26.66 -4.45
CA SER A 190 -18.29 27.48 -4.52
C SER A 190 -17.65 27.52 -5.91
N GLY A 191 -18.36 27.06 -6.95
CA GLY A 191 -17.90 26.92 -8.33
C GLY A 191 -17.59 25.45 -8.70
N GLY A 192 -17.22 25.22 -9.95
CA GLY A 192 -16.91 23.88 -10.42
C GLY A 192 -16.96 23.76 -11.93
N PHE A 193 -16.73 22.58 -12.44
CA PHE A 193 -16.83 22.23 -13.86
C PHE A 193 -18.22 21.63 -14.16
N GLU A 194 -18.90 22.18 -15.14
CA GLU A 194 -20.21 21.69 -15.61
C GLU A 194 -20.00 20.55 -16.59
N LEU A 195 -20.56 19.39 -16.25
CA LEU A 195 -20.55 18.21 -17.11
C LEU A 195 -21.60 18.36 -18.23
N PRO A 196 -21.46 17.61 -19.36
CA PRO A 196 -22.49 17.57 -20.41
C PRO A 196 -23.88 17.15 -19.93
N THR A 197 -23.98 16.55 -18.75
CA THR A 197 -25.22 16.16 -18.08
C THR A 197 -25.88 17.31 -17.31
N GLY A 198 -25.28 18.50 -17.27
CA GLY A 198 -25.70 19.65 -16.47
C GLY A 198 -25.28 19.60 -14.99
N ALA A 199 -24.64 18.53 -14.54
CA ALA A 199 -24.14 18.45 -13.16
C ALA A 199 -22.86 19.26 -13.01
N VAL A 200 -22.77 20.09 -11.95
CA VAL A 200 -21.58 20.85 -11.61
C VAL A 200 -20.78 20.11 -10.53
N LEU A 201 -19.50 19.88 -10.78
CA LEU A 201 -18.60 19.19 -9.85
C LEU A 201 -17.37 20.06 -9.53
N ASN A 202 -17.24 20.45 -8.27
CA ASN A 202 -16.03 21.12 -7.77
C ASN A 202 -14.96 20.10 -7.35
N TRP A 203 -14.30 19.48 -8.33
CA TRP A 203 -13.23 18.52 -8.07
C TRP A 203 -12.02 19.15 -7.37
N ARG A 204 -11.73 20.43 -7.64
CA ARG A 204 -10.64 21.19 -7.02
C ARG A 204 -10.88 21.34 -5.52
N GLY A 205 -12.06 21.79 -5.15
CA GLY A 205 -12.48 21.91 -3.75
C GLY A 205 -12.49 20.57 -3.02
N ALA A 206 -12.97 19.52 -3.67
CA ALA A 206 -13.01 18.18 -3.08
C ALA A 206 -11.60 17.64 -2.78
N ILE A 207 -10.66 17.77 -3.71
CA ILE A 207 -9.27 17.33 -3.51
C ILE A 207 -8.57 18.18 -2.44
N ALA A 208 -8.72 19.51 -2.48
CA ALA A 208 -8.15 20.40 -1.47
C ALA A 208 -8.65 20.06 -0.06
N LEU A 209 -9.95 19.81 0.10
CA LEU A 209 -10.57 19.47 1.38
C LEU A 209 -10.00 18.17 1.96
N THR A 210 -9.75 17.15 1.15
CA THR A 210 -9.13 15.89 1.65
C THR A 210 -7.75 16.16 2.26
N GLY A 211 -6.93 17.01 1.63
CA GLY A 211 -5.63 17.41 2.15
C GLY A 211 -5.73 18.21 3.46
N ILE A 212 -6.67 19.16 3.53
CA ILE A 212 -6.90 19.99 4.73
C ILE A 212 -7.35 19.10 5.89
N VAL A 213 -8.32 18.22 5.69
CA VAL A 213 -8.81 17.28 6.73
C VAL A 213 -7.69 16.40 7.22
N SER A 214 -6.86 15.87 6.32
CA SER A 214 -5.69 15.08 6.68
C SER A 214 -4.70 15.89 7.53
N ALA A 215 -4.41 17.13 7.17
CA ALA A 215 -3.51 17.99 7.93
C ALA A 215 -4.03 18.33 9.33
N VAL A 216 -5.32 18.67 9.44
CA VAL A 216 -5.98 18.92 10.74
C VAL A 216 -5.89 17.66 11.62
N TYR A 217 -6.16 16.49 11.04
CA TYR A 217 -6.00 15.23 11.77
C TYR A 217 -4.53 14.96 12.14
N GLY A 218 -3.57 15.36 11.33
CA GLY A 218 -2.14 15.26 11.64
C GLY A 218 -1.75 16.01 12.91
N PHE A 219 -2.25 17.24 13.09
CA PHE A 219 -2.10 17.98 14.34
C PHE A 219 -2.81 17.28 15.51
N PHE A 220 -4.06 16.85 15.32
CA PHE A 220 -4.78 16.11 16.34
C PHE A 220 -4.04 14.83 16.76
N TYR A 221 -3.53 14.05 15.81
CA TYR A 221 -2.76 12.83 16.05
C TYR A 221 -1.50 13.11 16.88
N PHE A 222 -0.76 14.17 16.54
CA PHE A 222 0.46 14.55 17.27
C PHE A 222 0.22 14.76 18.78
N PHE A 223 -0.87 15.40 19.16
CA PHE A 223 -1.16 15.69 20.56
C PHE A 223 -1.84 14.53 21.32
N ASN A 224 -2.39 13.55 20.61
CA ASN A 224 -3.21 12.48 21.19
C ASN A 224 -2.56 11.09 21.22
N VAL A 225 -1.38 10.92 20.61
CA VAL A 225 -0.68 9.63 20.53
C VAL A 225 0.74 9.76 21.04
N THR A 226 1.27 8.68 21.62
CA THR A 226 2.69 8.54 22.02
C THR A 226 3.33 7.39 21.26
N ASP A 227 4.66 7.44 21.04
CA ASP A 227 5.38 6.40 20.28
C ASP A 227 5.33 5.03 20.94
N THR A 228 5.28 5.00 22.29
CA THR A 228 5.29 3.77 23.09
C THR A 228 4.28 3.88 24.24
N PRO A 229 3.85 2.73 24.81
CA PRO A 229 3.10 2.70 26.05
C PRO A 229 3.86 3.36 27.21
N PRO A 230 3.16 3.85 28.24
CA PRO A 230 3.80 4.38 29.45
C PRO A 230 4.82 3.40 30.06
N GLY A 231 5.97 3.93 30.46
CA GLY A 231 7.05 3.13 31.07
C GLY A 231 7.93 2.36 30.08
N LYS A 232 7.68 2.47 28.77
CA LYS A 232 8.47 1.80 27.73
C LYS A 232 9.22 2.82 26.88
N THR A 233 10.52 2.59 26.65
CA THR A 233 11.35 3.43 25.80
C THR A 233 11.32 2.98 24.36
N TYR A 234 11.26 3.94 23.43
CA TYR A 234 11.33 3.67 22.00
C TYR A 234 12.72 3.18 21.60
N GLN A 235 12.83 1.97 21.08
CA GLN A 235 14.09 1.38 20.65
C GLN A 235 14.48 1.90 19.27
N ARG A 236 15.60 2.62 19.20
CA ARG A 236 16.17 3.13 17.94
C ARG A 236 17.35 2.27 17.51
N PRO A 237 17.56 2.05 16.20
CA PRO A 237 18.81 1.50 15.71
C PRO A 237 19.95 2.51 15.89
N GLU A 238 21.18 2.02 16.05
CA GLU A 238 22.38 2.89 16.16
C GLU A 238 22.61 3.72 14.90
N LYS A 239 22.35 3.11 13.74
CA LYS A 239 22.49 3.74 12.43
C LYS A 239 21.18 3.60 11.65
N THR A 240 20.74 4.67 11.03
CA THR A 240 19.42 4.75 10.34
C THR A 240 19.53 5.00 8.84
N ALA A 241 20.75 5.12 8.28
CA ALA A 241 20.97 5.43 6.87
C ALA A 241 20.66 4.25 5.92
N GLY A 242 20.52 3.05 6.43
CA GLY A 242 20.16 1.83 5.71
C GLY A 242 19.87 0.70 6.66
N LEU A 243 19.31 -0.41 6.17
CA LEU A 243 19.03 -1.58 6.99
C LEU A 243 20.34 -2.21 7.50
N GLU A 244 20.43 -2.40 8.82
CA GLU A 244 21.53 -3.10 9.47
C GLU A 244 21.35 -4.61 9.26
N VAL A 245 22.35 -5.28 8.70
CA VAL A 245 22.38 -6.75 8.52
C VAL A 245 23.47 -7.40 9.36
N THR A 246 23.37 -8.69 9.61
CA THR A 246 24.20 -9.38 10.62
C THR A 246 25.21 -10.36 10.02
N SER A 247 25.25 -10.51 8.69
CA SER A 247 26.22 -11.33 7.98
C SER A 247 26.60 -10.73 6.61
N MET A 248 27.76 -11.09 6.08
CA MET A 248 28.19 -10.67 4.72
C MET A 248 27.28 -11.22 3.63
N ARG A 249 26.72 -12.43 3.80
CA ARG A 249 25.73 -12.99 2.88
C ARG A 249 24.49 -12.12 2.81
N ASP A 250 24.00 -11.67 3.97
CA ASP A 250 22.82 -10.80 4.07
C ASP A 250 23.09 -9.41 3.49
N PHE A 251 24.32 -8.90 3.63
CA PHE A 251 24.75 -7.64 3.02
C PHE A 251 24.63 -7.68 1.49
N TRP A 252 25.14 -8.72 0.84
CA TRP A 252 25.02 -8.88 -0.61
C TRP A 252 23.57 -9.11 -1.04
N GLY A 253 22.78 -9.85 -0.25
CA GLY A 253 21.35 -10.01 -0.47
C GLY A 253 20.60 -8.67 -0.45
N LEU A 254 20.86 -7.82 0.55
CA LEU A 254 20.26 -6.49 0.68
C LEU A 254 20.65 -5.57 -0.50
N LEU A 255 21.91 -5.60 -0.93
CA LEU A 255 22.34 -4.84 -2.12
C LEU A 255 21.64 -5.31 -3.39
N GLY A 256 21.53 -6.63 -3.59
CA GLY A 256 20.82 -7.20 -4.74
C GLY A 256 19.35 -6.79 -4.77
N MET A 257 18.69 -6.82 -3.62
CA MET A 257 17.28 -6.41 -3.49
C MET A 257 17.09 -4.88 -3.59
N ASN A 258 18.13 -4.06 -3.62
CA ASN A 258 18.00 -2.63 -3.92
C ASN A 258 17.88 -2.32 -5.43
N VAL A 259 18.32 -3.23 -6.30
CA VAL A 259 18.32 -3.03 -7.77
C VAL A 259 16.90 -2.91 -8.36
N PRO A 260 15.91 -3.75 -8.00
CA PRO A 260 14.54 -3.64 -8.52
C PRO A 260 13.89 -2.28 -8.30
N PHE A 261 14.21 -1.57 -7.22
CA PHE A 261 13.70 -0.21 -6.99
C PHE A 261 14.16 0.76 -8.08
N ALA A 262 15.44 0.74 -8.43
CA ALA A 262 15.96 1.59 -9.50
C ALA A 262 15.39 1.18 -10.86
N ALA A 263 15.32 -0.12 -11.14
CA ALA A 263 14.79 -0.63 -12.40
C ALA A 263 13.33 -0.16 -12.63
N ILE A 264 12.48 -0.23 -11.63
CA ILE A 264 11.08 0.18 -11.77
C ILE A 264 10.92 1.70 -11.91
N LEU A 265 11.79 2.49 -11.28
CA LEU A 265 11.81 3.94 -11.48
C LEU A 265 12.28 4.30 -12.91
N CYS A 266 13.21 3.54 -13.50
CA CYS A 266 13.57 3.70 -14.91
C CYS A 266 12.39 3.37 -15.85
N VAL A 267 11.58 2.33 -15.54
CA VAL A 267 10.34 2.03 -16.27
C VAL A 267 9.36 3.20 -16.19
N LEU A 268 9.23 3.83 -15.02
CA LEU A 268 8.43 5.05 -14.87
C LEU A 268 8.95 6.20 -15.75
N CYS A 269 10.25 6.48 -15.73
CA CYS A 269 10.85 7.51 -16.57
C CYS A 269 10.56 7.24 -18.05
N TRP A 270 10.69 5.98 -18.48
CA TRP A 270 10.33 5.58 -19.86
C TRP A 270 8.86 5.87 -20.18
N ARG A 271 7.93 5.55 -19.30
CA ARG A 271 6.49 5.86 -19.49
C ARG A 271 6.23 7.37 -19.55
N LEU A 272 6.83 8.15 -18.66
CA LEU A 272 6.69 9.62 -18.67
C LEU A 272 7.26 10.24 -19.97
N GLY A 273 8.33 9.65 -20.54
CA GLY A 273 8.85 10.02 -21.83
C GLY A 273 7.88 9.71 -22.97
N LYS A 274 7.22 8.54 -22.95
CA LYS A 274 6.25 8.14 -23.99
C LYS A 274 5.03 9.05 -24.07
N VAL A 275 4.59 9.65 -22.97
CA VAL A 275 3.45 10.59 -22.93
C VAL A 275 3.87 12.06 -23.09
N GLY A 276 5.16 12.31 -23.34
CA GLY A 276 5.68 13.65 -23.63
C GLY A 276 5.89 14.55 -22.40
N PHE A 277 5.75 14.02 -21.17
CA PHE A 277 6.08 14.77 -19.95
C PHE A 277 7.59 14.97 -19.82
N LEU A 278 8.37 13.92 -20.02
CA LEU A 278 9.83 14.02 -20.13
C LEU A 278 10.22 14.25 -21.57
N THR A 279 10.78 15.43 -21.83
CA THR A 279 11.34 15.80 -23.13
C THR A 279 12.71 15.13 -23.36
N PRO A 280 13.26 15.10 -24.57
CA PRO A 280 14.60 14.58 -24.82
C PRO A 280 15.71 15.21 -23.95
N SER A 281 15.53 16.46 -23.51
CA SER A 281 16.47 17.16 -22.61
C SER A 281 16.26 16.81 -21.14
N THR A 282 15.02 16.58 -20.68
CA THR A 282 14.71 16.29 -19.27
C THR A 282 14.75 14.80 -18.95
N TYR A 283 14.64 13.92 -19.94
CA TYR A 283 14.70 12.47 -19.76
C TYR A 283 16.03 11.98 -19.16
N PRO A 284 17.22 12.43 -19.63
CA PRO A 284 18.49 12.07 -19.00
C PRO A 284 18.60 12.60 -17.55
N LEU A 285 18.02 13.77 -17.26
CA LEU A 285 18.00 14.32 -15.89
C LEU A 285 17.18 13.45 -14.94
N ALA A 286 16.03 12.96 -15.40
CA ALA A 286 15.21 12.03 -14.62
C ALA A 286 15.92 10.71 -14.33
N LEU A 287 16.60 10.13 -15.33
CA LEU A 287 17.45 8.94 -15.13
C LEU A 287 18.63 9.23 -14.21
N GLY A 288 19.24 10.42 -14.33
CA GLY A 288 20.28 10.89 -13.41
C GLY A 288 19.79 10.97 -11.97
N ALA A 289 18.56 11.48 -11.75
CA ALA A 289 17.93 11.51 -10.42
C ALA A 289 17.72 10.09 -9.85
N VAL A 290 17.29 9.14 -10.67
CA VAL A 290 17.19 7.72 -10.27
C VAL A 290 18.54 7.14 -9.90
N ALA A 291 19.59 7.43 -10.68
CA ALA A 291 20.96 6.98 -10.40
C ALA A 291 21.51 7.58 -9.09
N VAL A 292 21.28 8.87 -8.85
CA VAL A 292 21.66 9.55 -7.61
C VAL A 292 20.92 8.94 -6.41
N TRP A 293 19.62 8.68 -6.55
CA TRP A 293 18.85 8.03 -5.49
C TRP A 293 19.36 6.60 -5.20
N PHE A 294 19.65 5.81 -6.23
CA PHE A 294 20.23 4.47 -6.09
C PHE A 294 21.62 4.51 -5.42
N ALA A 295 22.46 5.47 -5.82
CA ALA A 295 23.77 5.67 -5.20
C ALA A 295 23.65 6.07 -3.72
N PHE A 296 22.69 6.95 -3.38
CA PHE A 296 22.39 7.35 -2.01
C PHE A 296 21.96 6.16 -1.16
N GLN A 297 21.03 5.32 -1.65
CA GLN A 297 20.60 4.10 -0.97
C GLN A 297 21.76 3.13 -0.75
N THR A 298 22.51 2.85 -1.80
CA THR A 298 23.70 1.96 -1.74
C THR A 298 24.73 2.48 -0.75
N TRP A 299 25.02 3.78 -0.78
CA TRP A 299 25.92 4.43 0.19
C TRP A 299 25.39 4.28 1.63
N GLY A 300 24.10 4.49 1.85
CA GLY A 300 23.45 4.31 3.15
C GLY A 300 23.61 2.88 3.68
N ILE A 301 23.37 1.88 2.83
CA ILE A 301 23.54 0.46 3.17
C ILE A 301 25.00 0.17 3.54
N ILE A 302 25.96 0.62 2.73
CA ILE A 302 27.39 0.43 2.97
C ILE A 302 27.81 1.13 4.26
N ARG A 303 27.41 2.39 4.47
CA ARG A 303 27.74 3.17 5.66
C ARG A 303 27.20 2.53 6.95
N THR A 304 25.98 2.03 6.91
CA THR A 304 25.35 1.37 8.06
C THR A 304 26.09 0.08 8.42
N ASN A 305 26.50 -0.70 7.43
CA ASN A 305 27.14 -2.00 7.61
C ASN A 305 28.67 -1.96 7.54
N ARG A 306 29.28 -0.77 7.61
CA ARG A 306 30.74 -0.61 7.47
C ARG A 306 31.54 -1.46 8.44
N ASP A 307 31.13 -1.52 9.71
CA ASP A 307 31.86 -2.27 10.73
C ASP A 307 31.77 -3.78 10.52
N LEU A 308 30.65 -4.27 9.96
CA LEU A 308 30.50 -5.65 9.51
C LEU A 308 31.43 -5.94 8.31
N ILE A 309 31.46 -5.04 7.32
CA ILE A 309 32.27 -5.18 6.10
C ILE A 309 33.79 -5.22 6.46
N LEU A 310 34.20 -4.40 7.41
CA LEU A 310 35.59 -4.35 7.88
C LEU A 310 35.96 -5.45 8.88
N GLY A 311 35.00 -6.31 9.27
CA GLY A 311 35.22 -7.35 10.27
C GLY A 311 35.28 -6.86 11.73
N ASN A 312 35.01 -5.57 11.97
CA ASN A 312 35.13 -4.94 13.30
C ASN A 312 33.93 -5.25 14.21
N LYS A 313 32.80 -5.73 13.65
CA LYS A 313 31.58 -6.03 14.41
C LYS A 313 31.12 -7.46 14.16
N VAL A 314 31.03 -8.24 15.22
CA VAL A 314 30.44 -9.58 15.23
C VAL A 314 29.19 -9.55 16.09
N TYR A 315 28.05 -9.90 15.51
CA TYR A 315 26.79 -9.88 16.21
C TYR A 315 26.63 -11.10 17.12
N PRO A 316 26.18 -10.94 18.40
CA PRO A 316 25.80 -12.04 19.27
C PRO A 316 24.69 -12.90 18.64
N LYS A 317 24.60 -14.18 19.03
CA LYS A 317 23.59 -15.10 18.46
C LYS A 317 22.15 -14.60 18.62
N GLU A 318 21.86 -13.96 19.76
CA GLU A 318 20.54 -13.41 20.07
C GLU A 318 20.18 -12.19 19.22
N ASP A 319 21.18 -11.52 18.65
CA ASP A 319 21.01 -10.30 17.86
C ASP A 319 21.01 -10.56 16.35
N ARG A 320 21.30 -11.80 15.93
CA ARG A 320 21.35 -12.18 14.53
C ARG A 320 19.94 -12.42 13.97
N TYR A 321 19.74 -12.00 12.73
CA TYR A 321 18.61 -12.36 11.89
C TYR A 321 19.08 -12.57 10.45
N GLU A 322 18.32 -13.26 9.62
CA GLU A 322 18.64 -13.51 8.23
C GLU A 322 17.89 -12.55 7.32
N PHE A 323 18.57 -11.79 6.48
CA PHE A 323 17.94 -10.91 5.48
C PHE A 323 17.03 -11.69 4.51
N ARG A 324 17.30 -12.97 4.29
CA ARG A 324 16.42 -13.85 3.50
C ARG A 324 14.96 -13.78 3.97
N GLN A 325 14.69 -13.56 5.24
CA GLN A 325 13.32 -13.43 5.76
C GLN A 325 12.67 -12.14 5.27
N VAL A 326 13.43 -11.04 5.27
CA VAL A 326 12.97 -9.76 4.70
C VAL A 326 12.69 -9.93 3.21
N ALA A 327 13.63 -10.53 2.45
CA ALA A 327 13.47 -10.77 1.02
C ALA A 327 12.23 -11.64 0.69
N ILE A 328 11.93 -12.66 1.50
CA ILE A 328 10.70 -13.46 1.32
C ILE A 328 9.45 -12.60 1.55
N LEU A 329 9.44 -11.74 2.57
CA LEU A 329 8.32 -10.83 2.83
C LEU A 329 8.15 -9.80 1.70
N GLU A 330 9.26 -9.28 1.17
CA GLU A 330 9.29 -8.38 0.01
C GLU A 330 8.66 -9.06 -1.22
N LEU A 331 9.11 -10.27 -1.57
CA LEU A 331 8.58 -11.03 -2.70
C LEU A 331 7.12 -11.43 -2.51
N THR A 332 6.74 -11.82 -1.29
CA THR A 332 5.34 -12.13 -0.97
C THR A 332 4.45 -10.90 -1.14
N TYR A 333 4.94 -9.72 -0.76
CA TYR A 333 4.15 -8.50 -0.87
C TYR A 333 4.06 -7.97 -2.31
N ILE A 334 5.04 -8.28 -3.20
CA ILE A 334 4.87 -8.13 -4.66
C ILE A 334 3.62 -8.88 -5.11
N VAL A 335 3.52 -10.16 -4.70
CA VAL A 335 2.43 -11.03 -5.13
C VAL A 335 1.09 -10.59 -4.56
N ASN A 336 1.01 -10.27 -3.27
CA ASN A 336 -0.24 -9.89 -2.61
C ASN A 336 -0.65 -8.45 -3.00
N PHE A 337 -0.02 -7.44 -2.45
CA PHE A 337 -0.40 -6.03 -2.64
C PHE A 337 -0.16 -5.54 -4.07
N GLY A 338 0.91 -6.01 -4.72
CA GLY A 338 1.18 -5.64 -6.11
C GLY A 338 0.07 -6.10 -7.04
N SER A 339 -0.42 -7.33 -6.88
CA SER A 339 -1.53 -7.86 -7.66
C SER A 339 -2.87 -7.23 -7.26
N GLU A 340 -3.08 -6.92 -5.98
CA GLU A 340 -4.27 -6.18 -5.52
C GLU A 340 -4.45 -4.87 -6.30
N LEU A 341 -3.41 -4.03 -6.31
CA LEU A 341 -3.46 -2.74 -6.99
C LEU A 341 -3.70 -2.88 -8.50
N ALA A 342 -3.11 -3.89 -9.12
CA ALA A 342 -3.29 -4.16 -10.55
C ALA A 342 -4.73 -4.61 -10.85
N VAL A 343 -5.24 -5.56 -10.09
CA VAL A 343 -6.61 -6.09 -10.27
C VAL A 343 -7.65 -5.02 -9.99
N VAL A 344 -7.55 -4.31 -8.86
CA VAL A 344 -8.50 -3.22 -8.51
C VAL A 344 -8.58 -2.18 -9.61
N SER A 345 -7.46 -1.84 -10.27
CA SER A 345 -7.47 -0.86 -11.36
C SER A 345 -8.12 -1.36 -12.64
N MET A 346 -8.14 -2.68 -12.88
CA MET A 346 -8.69 -3.28 -14.10
C MET A 346 -10.10 -3.86 -13.92
N LEU A 347 -10.50 -4.12 -12.70
CA LEU A 347 -11.74 -4.83 -12.38
C LEU A 347 -13.01 -4.11 -12.87
N PRO A 348 -13.15 -2.77 -12.84
CA PRO A 348 -14.29 -2.09 -13.44
C PRO A 348 -14.43 -2.38 -14.94
N THR A 349 -13.32 -2.29 -15.69
CA THR A 349 -13.32 -2.60 -17.13
C THR A 349 -13.64 -4.07 -17.39
N PHE A 350 -13.14 -4.98 -16.54
CA PHE A 350 -13.48 -6.40 -16.63
C PHE A 350 -15.00 -6.64 -16.50
N PHE A 351 -15.66 -6.07 -15.51
CA PHE A 351 -17.12 -6.21 -15.35
C PHE A 351 -17.89 -5.53 -16.49
N GLU A 352 -17.45 -4.33 -16.93
CA GLU A 352 -18.05 -3.62 -18.06
C GLU A 352 -18.01 -4.47 -19.33
N THR A 353 -16.83 -4.98 -19.71
CA THR A 353 -16.64 -5.66 -21.01
C THR A 353 -17.08 -7.12 -21.00
N THR A 354 -17.00 -7.82 -19.85
CA THR A 354 -17.36 -9.24 -19.77
C THR A 354 -18.86 -9.47 -19.70
N PHE A 355 -19.59 -8.55 -19.07
CA PHE A 355 -21.03 -8.67 -18.83
C PHE A 355 -21.87 -7.60 -19.51
N ASP A 356 -21.25 -6.74 -20.33
CA ASP A 356 -21.91 -5.61 -21.01
C ASP A 356 -22.68 -4.70 -20.04
N LEU A 357 -22.02 -4.34 -18.90
CA LEU A 357 -22.65 -3.57 -17.84
C LEU A 357 -22.40 -2.06 -18.01
N PRO A 358 -23.34 -1.21 -17.57
CA PRO A 358 -23.10 0.22 -17.44
C PRO A 358 -21.89 0.48 -16.52
N LYS A 359 -21.06 1.46 -16.84
CA LYS A 359 -19.82 1.82 -16.10
C LYS A 359 -20.05 2.00 -14.60
N ALA A 360 -21.17 2.63 -14.22
CA ALA A 360 -21.52 2.83 -12.81
C ALA A 360 -21.75 1.49 -12.08
N THR A 361 -22.50 0.57 -12.68
CA THR A 361 -22.75 -0.78 -12.13
C THR A 361 -21.46 -1.59 -12.05
N ALA A 362 -20.65 -1.59 -13.11
CA ALA A 362 -19.36 -2.26 -13.16
C ALA A 362 -18.41 -1.74 -12.05
N GLY A 363 -18.37 -0.42 -11.84
CA GLY A 363 -17.60 0.20 -10.75
C GLY A 363 -18.05 -0.21 -9.35
N ILE A 364 -19.37 -0.29 -9.11
CA ILE A 364 -19.93 -0.77 -7.83
C ILE A 364 -19.54 -2.23 -7.59
N LEU A 365 -19.70 -3.10 -8.58
CA LEU A 365 -19.33 -4.52 -8.46
C LEU A 365 -17.82 -4.69 -8.23
N ALA A 366 -17.00 -3.92 -8.92
CA ALA A 366 -15.56 -3.92 -8.71
C ALA A 366 -15.17 -3.47 -7.29
N SER A 367 -15.90 -2.54 -6.70
CA SER A 367 -15.64 -2.07 -5.34
C SER A 367 -15.82 -3.15 -4.27
N CYS A 368 -16.61 -4.20 -4.55
CA CYS A 368 -16.76 -5.35 -3.65
C CYS A 368 -15.41 -6.00 -3.31
N PHE A 369 -14.46 -5.98 -4.25
CA PHE A 369 -13.10 -6.47 -4.01
C PHE A 369 -12.41 -5.70 -2.86
N ALA A 370 -12.48 -4.38 -2.87
CA ALA A 370 -11.87 -3.54 -1.84
C ALA A 370 -12.58 -3.60 -0.49
N PHE A 371 -13.91 -3.82 -0.48
CA PHE A 371 -14.69 -3.96 0.76
C PHE A 371 -14.28 -5.16 1.60
N VAL A 372 -13.86 -6.25 0.97
CA VAL A 372 -13.38 -7.46 1.65
C VAL A 372 -12.20 -7.16 2.60
N ASN A 373 -11.44 -6.09 2.36
CA ASN A 373 -10.32 -5.64 3.19
C ASN A 373 -10.69 -5.42 4.67
N LEU A 374 -11.90 -4.95 4.93
CA LEU A 374 -12.37 -4.71 6.31
C LEU A 374 -12.34 -5.97 7.17
N VAL A 375 -12.50 -7.13 6.56
CA VAL A 375 -12.58 -8.43 7.23
C VAL A 375 -11.36 -9.30 6.93
N ALA A 376 -10.90 -9.34 5.67
CA ALA A 376 -9.88 -10.27 5.23
C ALA A 376 -8.50 -9.99 5.84
N ARG A 377 -8.05 -8.73 5.89
CA ARG A 377 -6.76 -8.41 6.54
C ARG A 377 -6.76 -8.71 8.04
N PRO A 378 -7.76 -8.30 8.83
CA PRO A 378 -7.88 -8.73 10.23
C PRO A 378 -7.92 -10.25 10.38
N ALA A 379 -8.67 -10.96 9.50
CA ALA A 379 -8.75 -12.42 9.53
C ALA A 379 -7.39 -13.07 9.23
N GLY A 380 -6.66 -12.61 8.22
CA GLY A 380 -5.32 -13.10 7.88
C GLY A 380 -4.32 -12.92 9.01
N GLY A 381 -4.32 -11.75 9.64
CA GLY A 381 -3.52 -11.46 10.84
C GLY A 381 -3.89 -12.35 12.02
N LEU A 382 -5.18 -12.51 12.30
CA LEU A 382 -5.69 -13.37 13.38
C LEU A 382 -5.33 -14.84 13.14
N ILE A 383 -5.53 -15.35 11.91
CA ILE A 383 -5.15 -16.72 11.55
C ILE A 383 -3.64 -16.90 11.74
N SER A 384 -2.83 -15.92 11.32
CA SER A 384 -1.39 -15.93 11.53
C SER A 384 -0.99 -15.95 13.01
N ASP A 385 -1.73 -15.30 13.89
CA ASP A 385 -1.48 -15.29 15.34
C ASP A 385 -1.86 -16.63 16.01
N ARG A 386 -2.81 -17.38 15.43
CA ARG A 386 -3.45 -18.55 16.06
C ARG A 386 -3.01 -19.89 15.49
N VAL A 387 -2.74 -19.96 14.20
CA VAL A 387 -2.22 -21.18 13.58
C VAL A 387 -0.75 -21.34 13.95
N GLY A 388 -0.34 -22.52 14.41
CA GLY A 388 0.97 -22.78 15.00
C GLY A 388 2.19 -22.44 14.12
N SER A 389 1.99 -22.18 12.81
CA SER A 389 3.05 -21.78 11.89
C SER A 389 2.62 -20.58 11.02
N ARG A 390 3.11 -19.37 11.35
CA ARG A 390 2.89 -18.16 10.55
C ARG A 390 3.39 -18.30 9.11
N LYS A 391 4.49 -19.03 8.93
CA LYS A 391 5.05 -19.36 7.61
C LYS A 391 4.05 -20.13 6.76
N ASN A 392 3.48 -21.20 7.31
CA ASN A 392 2.53 -22.05 6.58
C ASN A 392 1.24 -21.29 6.28
N THR A 393 0.77 -20.46 7.21
CA THR A 393 -0.38 -19.58 6.99
C THR A 393 -0.14 -18.63 5.81
N MET A 394 0.99 -17.93 5.78
CA MET A 394 1.35 -17.04 4.68
C MET A 394 1.44 -17.81 3.35
N GLY A 395 2.11 -18.97 3.35
CA GLY A 395 2.21 -19.83 2.16
C GLY A 395 0.86 -20.31 1.64
N PHE A 396 -0.03 -20.76 2.53
CA PHE A 396 -1.39 -21.17 2.17
C PHE A 396 -2.22 -20.04 1.57
N LEU A 397 -2.18 -18.85 2.18
CA LEU A 397 -2.93 -17.69 1.70
C LEU A 397 -2.40 -17.21 0.34
N THR A 398 -1.07 -17.21 0.15
CA THR A 398 -0.46 -16.87 -1.14
C THR A 398 -0.77 -17.88 -2.24
N ALA A 399 -0.80 -19.18 -1.92
CA ALA A 399 -1.23 -20.22 -2.85
C ALA A 399 -2.72 -20.06 -3.22
N GLY A 400 -3.58 -19.78 -2.23
CA GLY A 400 -5.00 -19.52 -2.42
C GLY A 400 -5.28 -18.32 -3.31
N LEU A 401 -4.48 -17.24 -3.18
CA LEU A 401 -4.48 -16.10 -4.11
C LEU A 401 -4.21 -16.55 -5.55
N GLY A 402 -3.17 -17.36 -5.78
CA GLY A 402 -2.86 -17.87 -7.11
C GLY A 402 -4.02 -18.68 -7.71
N VAL A 403 -4.61 -19.56 -6.92
CA VAL A 403 -5.81 -20.34 -7.33
C VAL A 403 -6.99 -19.41 -7.61
N GLY A 404 -7.24 -18.42 -6.75
CA GLY A 404 -8.29 -17.41 -6.94
C GLY A 404 -8.18 -16.68 -8.27
N TYR A 405 -6.99 -16.21 -8.63
CA TYR A 405 -6.77 -15.55 -9.91
C TYR A 405 -6.87 -16.49 -11.10
N LEU A 406 -6.43 -17.75 -10.98
CA LEU A 406 -6.64 -18.74 -12.02
C LEU A 406 -8.14 -18.98 -12.27
N VAL A 407 -8.94 -19.10 -11.21
CA VAL A 407 -10.41 -19.26 -11.34
C VAL A 407 -11.03 -17.99 -11.96
N MET A 408 -10.61 -16.78 -11.54
CA MET A 408 -11.06 -15.54 -12.15
C MET A 408 -10.74 -15.48 -13.66
N SER A 409 -9.58 -15.97 -14.10
CA SER A 409 -9.16 -15.96 -15.49
C SER A 409 -10.03 -16.86 -16.41
N MET A 410 -10.82 -17.77 -15.83
CA MET A 410 -11.76 -18.62 -16.57
C MET A 410 -13.08 -17.90 -16.85
N ILE A 411 -13.33 -16.74 -16.24
CA ILE A 411 -14.54 -15.95 -16.50
C ILE A 411 -14.33 -15.17 -17.80
N LYS A 412 -15.02 -15.61 -18.86
CA LYS A 412 -14.97 -14.99 -20.19
C LYS A 412 -16.36 -14.49 -20.59
N PRO A 413 -16.46 -13.56 -21.55
CA PRO A 413 -17.74 -13.17 -22.14
C PRO A 413 -18.52 -14.42 -22.59
N GLY A 414 -19.78 -14.53 -22.15
CA GLY A 414 -20.65 -15.67 -22.47
C GLY A 414 -20.47 -16.93 -21.62
N THR A 415 -19.43 -17.04 -20.75
CA THR A 415 -19.27 -18.19 -19.83
C THR A 415 -20.37 -18.21 -18.77
N PHE A 416 -20.72 -17.05 -18.25
CA PHE A 416 -21.81 -16.85 -17.30
C PHE A 416 -22.74 -15.78 -17.85
N THR A 417 -24.03 -16.04 -17.89
CA THR A 417 -25.01 -15.11 -18.44
C THR A 417 -26.04 -14.70 -17.38
N GLY A 418 -26.64 -13.53 -17.59
CA GLY A 418 -27.67 -13.00 -16.73
C GLY A 418 -27.20 -12.65 -15.31
N THR A 419 -28.16 -12.34 -14.43
CA THR A 419 -27.90 -11.91 -13.05
C THR A 419 -27.17 -12.97 -12.22
N THR A 420 -27.49 -14.25 -12.42
CA THR A 420 -26.82 -15.36 -11.74
C THR A 420 -25.35 -15.44 -12.12
N GLY A 421 -25.01 -15.25 -13.39
CA GLY A 421 -23.63 -15.25 -13.87
C GLY A 421 -22.82 -14.11 -13.26
N ILE A 422 -23.39 -12.92 -13.19
CA ILE A 422 -22.77 -11.75 -12.53
C ILE A 422 -22.54 -12.03 -11.03
N ALA A 423 -23.54 -12.60 -10.34
CA ALA A 423 -23.41 -12.94 -8.93
C ALA A 423 -22.28 -13.94 -8.67
N VAL A 424 -22.16 -14.97 -9.51
CA VAL A 424 -21.07 -15.98 -9.43
C VAL A 424 -19.71 -15.30 -9.64
N ALA A 425 -19.59 -14.42 -10.64
CA ALA A 425 -18.36 -13.70 -10.90
C ALA A 425 -17.95 -12.78 -9.72
N VAL A 426 -18.91 -12.10 -9.10
CA VAL A 426 -18.67 -11.27 -7.91
C VAL A 426 -18.20 -12.14 -6.73
N VAL A 427 -18.84 -13.29 -6.49
CA VAL A 427 -18.44 -14.20 -5.40
C VAL A 427 -17.02 -14.73 -5.64
N ILE A 428 -16.67 -15.15 -6.86
CA ILE A 428 -15.31 -15.60 -7.19
C ILE A 428 -14.31 -14.48 -6.95
N THR A 429 -14.63 -13.25 -7.38
CA THR A 429 -13.81 -12.06 -7.19
C THR A 429 -13.61 -11.75 -5.70
N MET A 430 -14.65 -11.84 -4.88
CA MET A 430 -14.57 -11.62 -3.43
C MET A 430 -13.75 -12.72 -2.73
N LEU A 431 -13.87 -13.98 -3.17
CA LEU A 431 -13.06 -15.08 -2.64
C LEU A 431 -11.57 -14.90 -2.99
N ALA A 432 -11.25 -14.52 -4.23
CA ALA A 432 -9.88 -14.20 -4.62
C ALA A 432 -9.34 -13.03 -3.77
N SER A 433 -10.13 -11.96 -3.62
CA SER A 433 -9.81 -10.82 -2.75
C SER A 433 -9.54 -11.24 -1.31
N PHE A 434 -10.34 -12.16 -0.75
CA PHE A 434 -10.13 -12.66 0.61
C PHE A 434 -8.73 -13.26 0.79
N PHE A 435 -8.27 -14.10 -0.14
CA PHE A 435 -6.93 -14.67 -0.08
C PHE A 435 -5.82 -13.65 -0.24
N VAL A 436 -5.99 -12.70 -1.17
CA VAL A 436 -5.05 -11.58 -1.40
C VAL A 436 -4.84 -10.80 -0.11
N GLN A 437 -5.91 -10.27 0.44
CA GLN A 437 -5.89 -9.35 1.56
C GLN A 437 -5.58 -10.05 2.89
N SER A 438 -6.04 -11.30 3.06
CA SER A 438 -5.60 -12.13 4.20
C SER A 438 -4.10 -12.42 4.14
N GLY A 439 -3.54 -12.65 2.93
CA GLY A 439 -2.11 -12.81 2.70
C GLY A 439 -1.32 -11.56 3.09
N GLU A 440 -1.86 -10.37 2.82
CA GLU A 440 -1.26 -9.11 3.25
C GLU A 440 -1.24 -8.96 4.77
N GLY A 441 -2.36 -9.27 5.44
CA GLY A 441 -2.45 -9.27 6.90
C GLY A 441 -1.45 -10.24 7.54
N ALA A 442 -1.33 -11.46 6.99
CA ALA A 442 -0.37 -12.46 7.45
C ALA A 442 1.09 -12.02 7.21
N THR A 443 1.38 -11.33 6.10
CA THR A 443 2.72 -10.82 5.78
C THR A 443 3.15 -9.76 6.80
N PHE A 444 2.30 -8.77 7.07
CA PHE A 444 2.64 -7.70 8.02
C PHE A 444 2.59 -8.16 9.49
N ALA A 445 1.88 -9.24 9.80
CA ALA A 445 2.00 -9.90 11.10
C ALA A 445 3.43 -10.44 11.40
N LEU A 446 4.24 -10.67 10.35
CA LEU A 446 5.62 -11.16 10.46
C LEU A 446 6.67 -10.04 10.48
N VAL A 447 6.41 -8.91 9.82
CA VAL A 447 7.37 -7.81 9.66
C VAL A 447 7.97 -7.34 11.01
N PRO A 448 7.20 -7.05 12.06
CA PRO A 448 7.75 -6.62 13.35
C PRO A 448 8.53 -7.70 14.08
N LEU A 449 8.32 -8.97 13.73
CA LEU A 449 8.94 -10.12 14.39
C LEU A 449 10.33 -10.44 13.83
N VAL A 450 10.70 -9.89 12.69
CA VAL A 450 12.06 -10.04 12.13
C VAL A 450 13.09 -9.43 13.05
N LYS A 451 12.97 -8.12 13.34
CA LYS A 451 13.83 -7.41 14.29
C LYS A 451 13.16 -6.10 14.73
N ARG A 452 12.76 -6.02 15.98
CA ARG A 452 11.93 -4.92 16.48
C ARG A 452 12.52 -3.53 16.26
N ARG A 453 13.83 -3.35 16.50
CA ARG A 453 14.50 -2.03 16.39
C ARG A 453 14.54 -1.46 14.98
N VAL A 454 14.44 -2.29 13.94
CA VAL A 454 14.47 -1.91 12.53
C VAL A 454 13.13 -2.19 11.82
N THR A 455 12.04 -2.34 12.57
CA THR A 455 10.71 -2.63 12.01
C THR A 455 10.28 -1.59 10.98
N GLY A 456 10.58 -0.31 11.19
CA GLY A 456 10.26 0.76 10.26
C GLY A 456 10.95 0.59 8.92
N GLN A 457 12.26 0.28 8.92
CA GLN A 457 13.01 0.03 7.68
C GLN A 457 12.53 -1.24 6.99
N VAL A 458 12.30 -2.34 7.73
CA VAL A 458 11.77 -3.59 7.15
C VAL A 458 10.37 -3.36 6.56
N ALA A 459 9.48 -2.67 7.26
CA ALA A 459 8.15 -2.31 6.76
C ALA A 459 8.25 -1.42 5.50
N GLY A 460 9.20 -0.48 5.50
CA GLY A 460 9.48 0.40 4.36
C GLY A 460 9.90 -0.39 3.12
N LEU A 461 10.85 -1.30 3.25
CA LEU A 461 11.34 -2.16 2.17
C LEU A 461 10.23 -3.08 1.66
N VAL A 462 9.59 -3.85 2.53
CA VAL A 462 8.48 -4.76 2.16
C VAL A 462 7.35 -3.97 1.50
N GLY A 463 6.97 -2.83 2.09
CA GLY A 463 5.93 -1.97 1.52
C GLY A 463 6.30 -1.40 0.14
N ALA A 464 7.56 -1.00 -0.08
CA ALA A 464 8.05 -0.51 -1.37
C ALA A 464 7.97 -1.59 -2.46
N TYR A 465 8.30 -2.83 -2.11
CA TYR A 465 8.20 -3.97 -3.02
C TYR A 465 6.77 -4.26 -3.48
N GLY A 466 5.76 -4.02 -2.67
CA GLY A 466 4.37 -4.06 -3.11
C GLY A 466 4.08 -3.11 -4.26
N ASN A 467 4.60 -1.88 -4.22
CA ASN A 467 4.46 -0.93 -5.34
C ASN A 467 5.33 -1.32 -6.55
N VAL A 468 6.51 -1.92 -6.35
CA VAL A 468 7.28 -2.53 -7.46
C VAL A 468 6.42 -3.57 -8.18
N GLY A 469 5.73 -4.43 -7.43
CA GLY A 469 4.77 -5.40 -7.97
C GLY A 469 3.65 -4.74 -8.77
N ALA A 470 3.00 -3.72 -8.20
CA ALA A 470 1.92 -3.00 -8.87
C ALA A 470 2.33 -2.41 -10.22
N VAL A 471 3.46 -1.68 -10.26
CA VAL A 471 3.98 -1.09 -11.50
C VAL A 471 4.37 -2.19 -12.49
N THR A 472 4.96 -3.29 -12.02
CA THR A 472 5.34 -4.43 -12.86
C THR A 472 4.11 -5.07 -13.52
N TYR A 473 3.09 -5.44 -12.75
CA TYR A 473 1.88 -6.06 -13.28
C TYR A 473 1.13 -5.12 -14.24
N LEU A 474 0.92 -3.86 -13.86
CA LEU A 474 0.27 -2.87 -14.74
C LEU A 474 1.05 -2.63 -16.03
N THR A 475 2.38 -2.70 -15.97
CA THR A 475 3.22 -2.59 -17.18
C THR A 475 3.07 -3.83 -18.07
N ILE A 476 3.13 -5.03 -17.50
CA ILE A 476 2.93 -6.29 -18.23
C ILE A 476 1.55 -6.28 -18.91
N PHE A 477 0.48 -5.99 -18.16
CA PHE A 477 -0.88 -5.96 -18.72
C PHE A 477 -1.03 -4.93 -19.85
N SER A 478 -0.36 -3.79 -19.78
CA SER A 478 -0.40 -2.79 -20.85
C SER A 478 0.37 -3.19 -22.12
N LEU A 479 1.35 -4.10 -22.01
CA LEU A 479 2.17 -4.58 -23.13
C LEU A 479 1.68 -5.91 -23.70
N LEU A 480 0.89 -6.67 -22.96
CA LEU A 480 0.43 -8.01 -23.33
C LEU A 480 -0.29 -8.03 -24.70
N PRO A 481 -1.22 -7.10 -25.02
CA PRO A 481 -1.90 -7.06 -26.33
C PRO A 481 -0.91 -6.90 -27.50
N MET A 482 0.16 -6.12 -27.32
CA MET A 482 1.20 -5.94 -28.33
C MET A 482 1.98 -7.23 -28.59
N TRP A 483 2.27 -8.01 -27.52
CA TRP A 483 3.03 -9.27 -27.62
C TRP A 483 2.19 -10.42 -28.18
N MET A 484 0.88 -10.39 -27.99
CA MET A 484 -0.05 -11.42 -28.52
C MET A 484 -0.50 -11.17 -29.95
N GLY A 485 0.09 -10.22 -30.67
CA GLY A 485 -0.17 -9.98 -32.12
C GLY A 485 -1.49 -9.26 -32.41
N GLY A 486 -2.13 -8.69 -31.38
CA GLY A 486 -3.27 -7.80 -31.56
C GLY A 486 -2.80 -6.43 -32.05
N GLY A 487 -2.92 -6.15 -33.36
CA GLY A 487 -2.61 -4.83 -33.95
C GLY A 487 -3.59 -3.72 -33.58
N GLY A 488 -4.07 -3.71 -32.35
CA GLY A 488 -4.89 -2.66 -31.75
C GLY A 488 -4.07 -1.80 -30.79
N GLU A 489 -4.40 -0.51 -30.69
CA GLU A 489 -3.89 0.35 -29.61
C GLU A 489 -3.99 -0.37 -28.26
N PRO A 490 -3.02 -0.22 -27.36
CA PRO A 490 -3.06 -0.86 -26.06
C PRO A 490 -4.38 -0.48 -25.36
N THR A 491 -5.25 -1.45 -25.22
CA THR A 491 -6.47 -1.29 -24.42
C THR A 491 -6.09 -0.90 -22.99
N PRO A 492 -6.92 -0.13 -22.34
CA PRO A 492 -6.61 0.58 -21.10
C PRO A 492 -6.14 -0.27 -19.95
#